data_38abffa90ec4a91760b5d212508c8459
#
_entry.id   38abffa90ec4a91760b5d212508c8459
#
_cell.length_a   1.000
_cell.length_b   1.000
_cell.length_c   1.000
_cell.angle_alpha   90.00
_cell.angle_beta   90.00
_cell.angle_gamma   90.00
#
_symmetry.space_group_name_H-M   'P 1'
#
loop_
_entity.id
_entity.type
_entity.pdbx_description
1 polymer ?
#
loop_
_entity_poly.entity_id
_entity_poly.type
_entity_poly.pdbx_seq_one_letter_code
_entity_poly.pdbx_strand_id
1 'polypeptide(L)'
;MDLTCPSSDAGHRHPQAGEVFETELLVFKASLIHGFGGFAKAAIGKGTRVVEYVGERISKSESLRKCEGNNEFIFSLNEDQDLDGDVAWNPARLLNHSCAPNCEAELLEDRIWIVASRDIPAGEEVTFNYGYDLVDYRDYPCRCGALNCVGYIVAEEFFEHVLKGSPRCR
;
A
#
# COMPACT_ATOMS: atom_id res chain seq x y z
N MET A 1 -29.52 -2.39 36.82
CA MET A 1 -29.61 -1.93 35.43
C MET A 1 -28.20 -2.05 34.86
N ASP A 2 -27.93 -3.23 34.28
CA ASP A 2 -26.62 -3.51 33.65
C ASP A 2 -26.53 -2.81 32.31
N LEU A 3 -25.63 -1.87 32.21
CA LEU A 3 -25.21 -1.27 30.96
C LEU A 3 -24.00 -2.07 30.44
N THR A 4 -24.27 -3.16 29.74
CA THR A 4 -23.28 -3.83 28.92
C THR A 4 -22.97 -2.96 27.71
N CYS A 5 -21.77 -2.38 27.67
CA CYS A 5 -21.18 -1.74 26.50
C CYS A 5 -21.03 -2.81 25.40
N PRO A 6 -21.54 -2.60 24.17
CA PRO A 6 -21.27 -3.53 23.08
C PRO A 6 -19.79 -3.42 22.71
N SER A 7 -19.08 -4.54 22.81
CA SER A 7 -17.73 -4.71 22.33
C SER A 7 -17.71 -4.48 20.81
N SER A 8 -17.10 -3.40 20.36
CA SER A 8 -16.79 -3.14 18.97
C SER A 8 -15.60 -3.99 18.54
N ASP A 9 -15.82 -5.29 18.42
CA ASP A 9 -14.91 -6.21 17.75
C ASP A 9 -15.30 -6.24 16.26
N ALA A 10 -15.07 -5.13 15.57
CA ALA A 10 -15.00 -5.11 14.11
C ALA A 10 -13.63 -5.67 13.72
N GLY A 11 -13.50 -6.99 13.81
CA GLY A 11 -12.29 -7.71 13.45
C GLY A 11 -11.86 -7.35 12.04
N HIS A 12 -10.66 -6.80 11.92
CA HIS A 12 -9.93 -6.61 10.67
C HIS A 12 -9.79 -7.99 10.00
N ARG A 13 -10.74 -8.34 9.12
CA ARG A 13 -10.65 -9.57 8.35
C ARG A 13 -9.62 -9.39 7.25
N HIS A 14 -8.41 -9.87 7.50
CA HIS A 14 -7.54 -10.24 6.39
C HIS A 14 -8.19 -11.41 5.63
N PRO A 15 -8.14 -11.42 4.27
CA PRO A 15 -8.59 -12.58 3.50
C PRO A 15 -7.89 -13.83 4.04
N GLN A 16 -8.66 -14.90 4.27
CA GLN A 16 -8.08 -16.16 4.72
C GLN A 16 -7.48 -16.91 3.54
N ALA A 17 -6.48 -17.74 3.79
CA ALA A 17 -5.88 -18.57 2.75
C ALA A 17 -6.99 -19.40 2.04
N GLY A 18 -7.20 -19.12 0.74
CA GLY A 18 -8.24 -19.73 -0.08
C GLY A 18 -9.41 -18.81 -0.45
N GLU A 19 -9.57 -17.64 0.15
CA GLU A 19 -10.54 -16.63 -0.34
C GLU A 19 -9.98 -15.93 -1.58
N VAL A 20 -10.66 -16.06 -2.70
CA VAL A 20 -10.41 -15.28 -3.91
C VAL A 20 -11.24 -14.01 -3.81
N PHE A 21 -10.56 -12.88 -3.69
CA PHE A 21 -11.17 -11.57 -3.72
C PHE A 21 -10.75 -10.88 -5.02
N GLU A 22 -11.64 -10.18 -5.67
CA GLU A 22 -11.34 -9.52 -6.95
C GLU A 22 -12.01 -8.15 -7.10
N THR A 23 -11.41 -7.32 -7.92
CA THR A 23 -12.02 -6.10 -8.47
C THR A 23 -12.24 -6.28 -9.97
N GLU A 24 -12.63 -5.22 -10.69
CA GLU A 24 -12.77 -5.26 -12.15
C GLU A 24 -11.47 -5.74 -12.83
N LEU A 25 -10.32 -5.19 -12.45
CA LEU A 25 -9.03 -5.43 -13.11
C LEU A 25 -8.11 -6.39 -12.35
N LEU A 26 -8.33 -6.62 -11.06
CA LEU A 26 -7.41 -7.37 -10.20
C LEU A 26 -8.06 -8.60 -9.58
N VAL A 27 -7.25 -9.65 -9.42
CA VAL A 27 -7.52 -10.78 -8.53
C VAL A 27 -6.51 -10.76 -7.39
N PHE A 28 -6.97 -10.91 -6.14
CA PHE A 28 -6.11 -10.93 -4.97
C PHE A 28 -5.83 -12.35 -4.53
N LYS A 29 -4.55 -12.68 -4.36
CA LYS A 29 -4.07 -14.00 -3.96
C LYS A 29 -2.75 -13.90 -3.21
N ALA A 30 -2.26 -15.02 -2.69
CA ALA A 30 -0.94 -15.06 -2.02
C ALA A 30 0.17 -14.51 -2.91
N SER A 31 1.01 -13.63 -2.35
CA SER A 31 2.13 -12.98 -3.01
C SER A 31 3.46 -13.56 -2.52
N LEU A 32 4.48 -13.53 -3.40
CA LEU A 32 5.86 -13.83 -3.03
C LEU A 32 6.56 -12.65 -2.33
N ILE A 33 6.01 -11.44 -2.45
CA ILE A 33 6.55 -10.24 -1.79
C ILE A 33 6.18 -10.26 -0.31
N HIS A 34 4.86 -10.21 -0.04
CA HIS A 34 4.33 -10.29 1.32
C HIS A 34 2.83 -10.63 1.28
N GLY A 35 2.37 -11.51 2.18
CA GLY A 35 0.96 -11.80 2.42
C GLY A 35 0.13 -12.03 1.17
N PHE A 36 -0.78 -11.11 0.88
CA PHE A 36 -1.59 -11.05 -0.34
C PHE A 36 -1.04 -9.98 -1.28
N GLY A 37 -1.34 -10.11 -2.57
CA GLY A 37 -1.07 -9.12 -3.60
C GLY A 37 -2.20 -9.07 -4.62
N GLY A 38 -2.33 -7.96 -5.33
CA GLY A 38 -3.26 -7.78 -6.45
C GLY A 38 -2.59 -8.12 -7.77
N PHE A 39 -3.16 -9.02 -8.55
CA PHE A 39 -2.61 -9.46 -9.84
C PHE A 39 -3.54 -9.07 -10.98
N ALA A 40 -2.98 -8.59 -12.08
CA ALA A 40 -3.74 -8.18 -13.26
C ALA A 40 -4.51 -9.38 -13.87
N LYS A 41 -5.84 -9.27 -14.00
CA LYS A 41 -6.69 -10.32 -14.63
C LYS A 41 -6.46 -10.41 -16.15
N ALA A 42 -6.18 -9.28 -16.77
CA ALA A 42 -5.85 -9.09 -18.18
C ALA A 42 -4.74 -8.06 -18.32
N ALA A 43 -4.22 -7.84 -19.52
CA ALA A 43 -3.26 -6.75 -19.76
C ALA A 43 -3.89 -5.40 -19.43
N ILE A 44 -3.15 -4.57 -18.69
CA ILE A 44 -3.54 -3.22 -18.26
C ILE A 44 -2.60 -2.23 -18.95
N GLY A 45 -3.14 -1.29 -19.70
CA GLY A 45 -2.36 -0.27 -20.39
C GLY A 45 -1.86 0.83 -19.43
N LYS A 46 -0.70 1.42 -19.76
CA LYS A 46 -0.19 2.62 -19.06
C LYS A 46 -1.24 3.72 -18.96
N GLY A 47 -1.31 4.37 -17.79
CA GLY A 47 -2.26 5.44 -17.51
C GLY A 47 -3.65 4.96 -17.06
N THR A 48 -3.88 3.64 -17.00
CA THR A 48 -5.15 3.11 -16.50
C THR A 48 -5.26 3.30 -14.98
N ARG A 49 -6.39 3.81 -14.51
CA ARG A 49 -6.77 3.81 -13.09
C ARG A 49 -7.14 2.38 -12.70
N VAL A 50 -6.23 1.69 -12.01
CA VAL A 50 -6.34 0.25 -11.74
C VAL A 50 -7.33 -0.02 -10.61
N VAL A 51 -7.21 0.72 -9.52
CA VAL A 51 -8.08 0.63 -8.35
C VAL A 51 -8.02 1.93 -7.56
N GLU A 52 -9.14 2.33 -6.97
CA GLU A 52 -9.15 3.44 -6.02
C GLU A 52 -8.67 2.97 -4.65
N TYR A 53 -7.81 3.77 -4.04
CA TYR A 53 -7.45 3.61 -2.64
C TYR A 53 -8.51 4.33 -1.80
N VAL A 54 -9.39 3.57 -1.21
CA VAL A 54 -10.54 4.08 -0.45
C VAL A 54 -10.31 3.98 1.05
N GLY A 55 -11.01 4.80 1.85
CA GLY A 55 -10.82 4.80 3.29
C GLY A 55 -11.71 5.80 4.01
N GLU A 56 -11.46 5.96 5.29
CA GLU A 56 -12.08 6.98 6.12
C GLU A 56 -11.30 8.29 6.04
N ARG A 57 -11.99 9.40 5.82
CA ARG A 57 -11.35 10.72 5.92
C ARG A 57 -11.20 11.09 7.38
N ILE A 58 -9.99 11.36 7.78
CA ILE A 58 -9.61 11.68 9.17
C ILE A 58 -8.88 13.02 9.23
N SER A 59 -8.92 13.67 10.39
CA SER A 59 -8.14 14.88 10.62
C SER A 59 -6.65 14.59 10.76
N LYS A 60 -5.79 15.58 10.53
CA LYS A 60 -4.33 15.46 10.74
C LYS A 60 -3.97 15.02 12.18
N SER A 61 -4.71 15.50 13.18
CA SER A 61 -4.48 15.11 14.58
C SER A 61 -4.87 13.64 14.84
N GLU A 62 -5.87 13.13 14.18
CA GLU A 62 -6.26 11.73 14.27
C GLU A 62 -5.29 10.83 13.50
N SER A 63 -4.87 11.26 12.32
CA SER A 63 -3.84 10.62 11.52
C SER A 63 -2.56 10.40 12.33
N LEU A 64 -2.05 11.45 12.98
CA LEU A 64 -0.86 11.36 13.81
C LEU A 64 -1.00 10.29 14.90
N ARG A 65 -2.12 10.28 15.64
CA ARG A 65 -2.37 9.27 16.68
C ARG A 65 -2.44 7.84 16.12
N LYS A 66 -3.02 7.66 14.92
CA LYS A 66 -3.10 6.35 14.26
C LYS A 66 -1.73 5.89 13.78
N CYS A 67 -0.90 6.79 13.25
CA CYS A 67 0.49 6.49 12.89
C CYS A 67 1.34 6.10 14.11
N GLU A 68 1.19 6.79 15.26
CA GLU A 68 1.82 6.39 16.52
C GLU A 68 1.36 4.98 16.98
N GLY A 69 0.16 4.57 16.59
CA GLY A 69 -0.40 3.22 16.79
C GLY A 69 0.00 2.20 15.71
N ASN A 70 1.00 2.52 14.85
CA ASN A 70 1.49 1.70 13.74
C ASN A 70 0.45 1.46 12.61
N ASN A 71 -0.44 2.42 12.34
CA ASN A 71 -1.25 2.37 11.13
C ASN A 71 -0.42 2.87 9.94
N GLU A 72 -0.10 1.97 9.02
CA GLU A 72 0.73 2.21 7.83
C GLU A 72 -0.11 2.48 6.56
N PHE A 73 -1.44 2.57 6.68
CA PHE A 73 -2.38 2.67 5.56
C PHE A 73 -2.92 4.09 5.35
N ILE A 74 -2.15 5.11 5.73
CA ILE A 74 -2.60 6.49 5.70
C ILE A 74 -1.99 7.25 4.51
N PHE A 75 -2.85 7.86 3.69
CA PHE A 75 -2.46 8.78 2.63
C PHE A 75 -2.84 10.22 2.97
N SER A 76 -1.96 11.17 2.65
CA SER A 76 -2.29 12.59 2.73
C SER A 76 -3.21 12.99 1.58
N LEU A 77 -4.34 13.63 1.90
CA LEU A 77 -5.28 14.18 0.90
C LEU A 77 -5.05 15.66 0.65
N ASN A 78 -4.94 16.45 1.72
CA ASN A 78 -4.75 17.88 1.67
C ASN A 78 -4.19 18.41 3.00
N GLU A 79 -4.19 19.74 3.20
CA GLU A 79 -3.66 20.37 4.43
C GLU A 79 -4.44 20.00 5.69
N ASP A 80 -5.73 19.66 5.58
CA ASP A 80 -6.64 19.44 6.71
C ASP A 80 -6.91 17.96 6.98
N GLN A 81 -6.87 17.10 5.95
CA GLN A 81 -7.36 15.73 6.00
C GLN A 81 -6.37 14.72 5.42
N ASP A 82 -6.43 13.53 5.98
CA ASP A 82 -5.81 12.31 5.48
C ASP A 82 -6.87 11.25 5.20
N LEU A 83 -6.48 10.22 4.46
CA LEU A 83 -7.29 9.05 4.16
C LEU A 83 -6.72 7.84 4.90
N ASP A 84 -7.48 7.29 5.83
CA ASP A 84 -7.14 6.04 6.50
C ASP A 84 -7.71 4.86 5.71
N GLY A 85 -6.83 4.15 5.05
CA GLY A 85 -7.16 2.99 4.22
C GLY A 85 -7.19 1.66 4.96
N ASP A 86 -6.95 1.62 6.28
CA ASP A 86 -7.04 0.39 7.07
C ASP A 86 -8.49 0.01 7.37
N VAL A 87 -9.22 -0.21 6.31
CA VAL A 87 -10.63 -0.63 6.33
C VAL A 87 -10.83 -1.88 5.47
N ALA A 88 -11.70 -2.78 5.92
CA ALA A 88 -11.90 -4.07 5.25
C ALA A 88 -12.40 -3.96 3.80
N TRP A 89 -13.07 -2.87 3.46
CA TRP A 89 -13.62 -2.59 2.13
C TRP A 89 -12.64 -1.88 1.18
N ASN A 90 -11.38 -1.62 1.61
CA ASN A 90 -10.33 -1.09 0.75
C ASN A 90 -9.51 -2.23 0.11
N PRO A 91 -9.73 -2.58 -1.16
CA PRO A 91 -8.94 -3.62 -1.82
C PRO A 91 -7.48 -3.20 -2.03
N ALA A 92 -7.23 -1.91 -2.26
CA ALA A 92 -5.92 -1.39 -2.56
C ALA A 92 -4.92 -1.51 -1.39
N ARG A 93 -5.39 -1.67 -0.15
CA ARG A 93 -4.53 -1.93 1.01
C ARG A 93 -3.77 -3.27 0.93
N LEU A 94 -4.19 -4.16 0.04
CA LEU A 94 -3.55 -5.47 -0.20
C LEU A 94 -2.49 -5.42 -1.31
N LEU A 95 -2.28 -4.28 -1.96
CA LEU A 95 -1.22 -4.11 -2.96
C LEU A 95 0.13 -3.95 -2.26
N ASN A 96 1.14 -4.66 -2.77
CA ASN A 96 2.47 -4.65 -2.20
C ASN A 96 3.34 -3.48 -2.69
N HIS A 97 4.35 -3.14 -1.87
CA HIS A 97 5.40 -2.22 -2.25
C HIS A 97 6.39 -2.86 -3.23
N SER A 98 6.92 -2.04 -4.14
CA SER A 98 8.12 -2.36 -4.90
C SER A 98 9.03 -1.14 -5.06
N CYS A 99 10.36 -1.39 -5.07
CA CYS A 99 11.36 -0.39 -5.44
C CYS A 99 11.44 -0.14 -6.96
N ALA A 100 10.81 -1.02 -7.78
CA ALA A 100 10.59 -0.84 -9.21
C ALA A 100 9.12 -1.10 -9.52
N PRO A 101 8.21 -0.23 -9.10
CA PRO A 101 6.79 -0.45 -9.19
C PRO A 101 6.29 -0.36 -10.62
N ASN A 102 5.11 -0.95 -10.88
CA ASN A 102 4.39 -0.81 -12.15
C ASN A 102 3.19 0.14 -12.05
N CYS A 103 2.90 0.65 -10.86
CA CYS A 103 1.88 1.66 -10.62
C CYS A 103 2.40 2.77 -9.71
N GLU A 104 1.69 3.89 -9.71
CA GLU A 104 1.91 5.04 -8.84
C GLU A 104 0.59 5.40 -8.15
N ALA A 105 0.69 5.92 -6.92
CA ALA A 105 -0.46 6.47 -6.22
C ALA A 105 -0.62 7.94 -6.61
N GLU A 106 -1.73 8.29 -7.23
CA GLU A 106 -2.02 9.64 -7.72
C GLU A 106 -3.23 10.24 -6.99
N LEU A 107 -3.08 11.48 -6.52
CA LEU A 107 -4.20 12.27 -5.99
C LEU A 107 -4.90 12.95 -7.16
N LEU A 108 -6.10 12.50 -7.49
CA LEU A 108 -6.94 13.01 -8.58
C LEU A 108 -8.32 13.38 -8.03
N GLU A 109 -8.71 14.64 -8.16
CA GLU A 109 -10.05 15.10 -7.73
C GLU A 109 -10.38 14.71 -6.27
N ASP A 110 -9.40 14.90 -5.36
CA ASP A 110 -9.53 14.59 -3.92
C ASP A 110 -9.76 13.09 -3.61
N ARG A 111 -9.30 12.21 -4.51
CA ARG A 111 -9.33 10.75 -4.42
C ARG A 111 -7.94 10.18 -4.76
N ILE A 112 -7.55 9.13 -4.07
CA ILE A 112 -6.28 8.43 -4.35
C ILE A 112 -6.57 7.30 -5.34
N TRP A 113 -5.86 7.30 -6.46
CA TRP A 113 -5.92 6.24 -7.46
C TRP A 113 -4.56 5.56 -7.60
N ILE A 114 -4.57 4.25 -7.68
CA ILE A 114 -3.41 3.48 -8.12
C ILE A 114 -3.48 3.41 -9.64
N VAL A 115 -2.52 4.05 -10.30
CA VAL A 115 -2.48 4.26 -11.75
C VAL A 115 -1.29 3.52 -12.35
N ALA A 116 -1.51 2.81 -13.45
CA ALA A 116 -0.45 2.08 -14.14
C ALA A 116 0.59 3.05 -14.75
N SER A 117 1.85 2.99 -14.29
CA SER A 117 2.96 3.81 -14.80
C SER A 117 3.60 3.24 -16.08
N ARG A 118 3.32 1.96 -16.38
CA ARG A 118 3.68 1.25 -17.63
C ARG A 118 2.60 0.24 -17.99
N ASP A 119 2.73 -0.39 -19.15
CA ASP A 119 1.89 -1.55 -19.48
C ASP A 119 2.19 -2.71 -18.53
N ILE A 120 1.13 -3.37 -18.05
CA ILE A 120 1.19 -4.48 -17.09
C ILE A 120 0.58 -5.71 -17.77
N PRO A 121 1.36 -6.77 -18.01
CA PRO A 121 0.84 -8.03 -18.57
C PRO A 121 -0.18 -8.71 -17.65
N ALA A 122 -1.06 -9.51 -18.24
CA ALA A 122 -1.95 -10.38 -17.46
C ALA A 122 -1.14 -11.29 -16.53
N GLY A 123 -1.59 -11.41 -15.28
CA GLY A 123 -0.95 -12.23 -14.25
C GLY A 123 0.22 -11.56 -13.52
N GLU A 124 0.66 -10.36 -13.92
CA GLU A 124 1.69 -9.62 -13.19
C GLU A 124 1.10 -9.03 -11.90
N GLU A 125 1.88 -9.04 -10.82
CA GLU A 125 1.52 -8.40 -9.57
C GLU A 125 1.58 -6.88 -9.69
N VAL A 126 0.50 -6.20 -9.30
CA VAL A 126 0.41 -4.75 -9.24
C VAL A 126 1.08 -4.27 -7.95
N THR A 127 2.05 -3.38 -8.09
CA THR A 127 2.81 -2.83 -6.98
C THR A 127 2.96 -1.32 -7.13
N PHE A 128 3.10 -0.61 -6.02
CA PHE A 128 3.44 0.81 -6.01
C PHE A 128 4.48 1.11 -4.93
N ASN A 129 5.15 2.26 -4.99
CA ASN A 129 6.04 2.69 -3.93
C ASN A 129 5.20 3.32 -2.81
N TYR A 130 5.34 2.82 -1.57
CA TYR A 130 4.59 3.32 -0.42
C TYR A 130 4.99 4.75 -0.01
N GLY A 131 6.17 5.22 -0.47
CA GLY A 131 6.60 6.60 -0.26
C GLY A 131 7.03 6.93 1.16
N TYR A 132 7.48 5.94 1.95
CA TYR A 132 7.95 6.18 3.31
C TYR A 132 9.18 7.10 3.32
N ASP A 133 9.29 7.93 4.35
CA ASP A 133 10.46 8.78 4.56
C ASP A 133 11.62 8.01 5.24
N LEU A 134 12.67 8.73 5.66
CA LEU A 134 13.85 8.14 6.30
C LEU A 134 13.69 7.91 7.80
N VAL A 135 12.57 8.31 8.39
CA VAL A 135 12.32 8.06 9.82
C VAL A 135 12.04 6.57 9.98
N ASP A 136 12.83 5.92 10.82
CA ASP A 136 12.69 4.50 11.18
C ASP A 136 12.65 3.52 9.99
N TYR A 137 13.10 3.92 8.78
CA TYR A 137 13.03 3.09 7.56
C TYR A 137 13.69 1.72 7.72
N ARG A 138 14.62 1.56 8.67
CA ARG A 138 15.28 0.29 8.95
C ARG A 138 14.36 -0.77 9.54
N ASP A 139 13.23 -0.35 10.10
CA ASP A 139 12.19 -1.24 10.64
C ASP A 139 11.29 -1.80 9.54
N TYR A 140 11.40 -1.26 8.31
CA TYR A 140 10.62 -1.65 7.14
C TYR A 140 11.47 -2.33 6.05
N PRO A 141 11.92 -3.57 6.25
CA PRO A 141 12.72 -4.28 5.25
C PRO A 141 11.89 -4.60 4.00
N CYS A 142 12.43 -4.27 2.81
CA CYS A 142 11.80 -4.56 1.53
C CYS A 142 12.22 -5.93 0.98
N ARG A 143 11.22 -6.69 0.48
CA ARG A 143 11.40 -8.01 -0.15
C ARG A 143 10.82 -8.06 -1.57
N CYS A 144 10.73 -6.92 -2.26
CA CYS A 144 10.07 -6.85 -3.57
C CYS A 144 10.79 -7.63 -4.68
N GLY A 145 12.04 -8.04 -4.50
CA GLY A 145 12.81 -8.81 -5.48
C GLY A 145 13.26 -8.03 -6.71
N ALA A 146 13.02 -6.71 -6.77
CA ALA A 146 13.47 -5.88 -7.90
C ALA A 146 15.00 -5.79 -7.96
N LEU A 147 15.57 -5.71 -9.17
CA LEU A 147 17.03 -5.61 -9.37
C LEU A 147 17.66 -4.38 -8.73
N ASN A 148 16.90 -3.28 -8.65
CA ASN A 148 17.29 -2.02 -8.02
C ASN A 148 16.76 -1.89 -6.58
N CYS A 149 16.34 -2.99 -5.95
CA CYS A 149 15.83 -2.97 -4.57
C CYS A 149 16.91 -2.44 -3.62
N VAL A 150 16.57 -1.42 -2.84
CA VAL A 150 17.47 -0.80 -1.85
C VAL A 150 17.43 -1.50 -0.50
N GLY A 151 16.62 -2.57 -0.36
CA GLY A 151 16.51 -3.39 0.85
C GLY A 151 15.52 -2.88 1.90
N TYR A 152 14.96 -1.70 1.70
CA TYR A 152 14.01 -1.05 2.61
C TYR A 152 12.85 -0.39 1.84
N ILE A 153 11.72 -0.20 2.54
CA ILE A 153 10.57 0.53 2.01
C ILE A 153 10.80 2.02 2.26
N VAL A 154 11.14 2.75 1.22
CA VAL A 154 11.35 4.21 1.25
C VAL A 154 10.90 4.83 -0.07
N ALA A 155 10.64 6.13 -0.07
CA ALA A 155 10.39 6.87 -1.31
C ALA A 155 11.61 6.83 -2.23
N GLU A 156 11.39 6.87 -3.55
CA GLU A 156 12.43 6.73 -4.57
C GLU A 156 13.54 7.79 -4.42
N GLU A 157 13.18 9.00 -4.03
CA GLU A 157 14.11 10.11 -3.77
C GLU A 157 15.18 9.79 -2.71
N PHE A 158 14.92 8.82 -1.82
CA PHE A 158 15.83 8.40 -0.77
C PHE A 158 16.71 7.19 -1.12
N PHE A 159 16.54 6.58 -2.29
CA PHE A 159 17.29 5.38 -2.69
C PHE A 159 18.80 5.58 -2.63
N GLU A 160 19.29 6.71 -3.14
CA GLU A 160 20.72 7.01 -3.08
C GLU A 160 21.23 7.16 -1.64
N HIS A 161 20.43 7.76 -0.76
CA HIS A 161 20.79 7.91 0.66
C HIS A 161 20.94 6.56 1.34
N VAL A 162 19.98 5.66 1.13
CA VAL A 162 19.98 4.31 1.71
C VAL A 162 21.17 3.49 1.20
N LEU A 163 21.45 3.56 -0.12
CA LEU A 163 22.57 2.84 -0.72
C LEU A 163 23.94 3.34 -0.24
N LYS A 164 24.09 4.65 0.02
CA LYS A 164 25.32 5.24 0.57
C LYS A 164 25.53 4.90 2.05
N GLY A 165 24.45 4.73 2.82
CA GLY A 165 24.46 4.40 4.24
C GLY A 165 24.56 2.90 4.55
N SER A 166 24.34 2.03 3.57
CA SER A 166 24.48 0.57 3.76
C SER A 166 25.95 0.17 3.69
N PRO A 167 26.50 -0.57 4.67
CA PRO A 167 27.81 -1.16 4.52
C PRO A 167 27.75 -2.12 3.32
N ARG A 168 28.56 -1.85 2.28
CA ARG A 168 28.70 -2.77 1.14
C ARG A 168 29.19 -4.09 1.68
N CYS A 169 28.34 -5.11 1.71
CA CYS A 169 28.83 -6.48 1.81
C CYS A 169 29.77 -6.75 0.62
N ARG A 170 31.04 -6.94 0.92
CA ARG A 170 32.06 -7.42 -0.03
C ARG A 170 31.95 -8.93 -0.18
#